data_2f62a1cc014d39c3a7190c79a963acfc
#
_entry.id   2f62a1cc014d39c3a7190c79a963acfc
#
_cell.length_a   1.000
_cell.length_b   1.000
_cell.length_c   1.000
_cell.angle_alpha   90.00
_cell.angle_beta   90.00
_cell.angle_gamma   90.00
#
_symmetry.space_group_name_H-M   'P 1'
#
loop_
_entity.id
_entity.type
_entity.pdbx_description
1 polymer ?
#
loop_
_entity_poly.entity_id
_entity_poly.type
_entity_poly.pdbx_seq_one_letter_code
_entity_poly.pdbx_strand_id
1 'polypeptide(L)' 'MKKTLIGITVVGKDKEGIVANFTNFVFERKGNLERVNQNVIKGLFGMYLEASFTKKIDINRFDSDLKKLQIITFS' A
#
# COMPACT_ATOMS: atom_id res chain seq x y z
N MET A 1 -23.59 0.14 3.62
CA MET A 1 -22.45 0.97 4.06
C MET A 1 -21.51 1.23 2.90
N LYS A 2 -21.08 2.46 2.76
CA LYS A 2 -20.14 2.82 1.71
C LYS A 2 -18.73 2.41 2.12
N LYS A 3 -18.04 1.73 1.22
CA LYS A 3 -16.62 1.42 1.37
C LYS A 3 -15.81 2.44 0.60
N THR A 4 -14.67 2.83 1.15
CA THR A 4 -13.68 3.58 0.40
C THR A 4 -12.67 2.59 -0.15
N LEU A 5 -12.48 2.60 -1.46
CA LEU A 5 -11.53 1.73 -2.13
C LEU A 5 -10.31 2.55 -2.53
N ILE A 6 -9.12 2.11 -2.12
CA ILE A 6 -7.88 2.81 -2.40
C ILE A 6 -6.93 1.87 -3.12
N GLY A 7 -6.37 2.34 -4.23
CA GLY A 7 -5.33 1.62 -4.97
C GLY A 7 -3.97 2.21 -4.65
N ILE A 8 -3.00 1.35 -4.37
CA ILE A 8 -1.64 1.74 -4.03
C ILE A 8 -0.68 1.03 -4.97
N THR A 9 0.19 1.78 -5.64
CA THR A 9 1.23 1.23 -6.49
C THR A 9 2.59 1.54 -5.88
N VAL A 10 3.41 0.52 -5.74
CA VAL A 10 4.75 0.63 -5.16
C VAL A 10 5.76 -0.05 -6.07
N VAL A 11 6.91 0.58 -6.30
CA VAL A 11 8.02 -0.03 -7.03
C VAL A 11 9.29 0.19 -6.20
N GLY A 12 10.08 -0.86 -6.05
CA GLY A 12 11.31 -0.78 -5.28
C GLY A 12 12.13 -2.04 -5.41
N LYS A 13 13.26 -2.09 -4.70
CA LYS A 13 14.17 -3.23 -4.76
C LYS A 13 13.88 -4.30 -3.72
N ASP A 14 13.37 -3.91 -2.58
CA ASP A 14 13.16 -4.82 -1.45
C ASP A 14 11.74 -5.39 -1.47
N LYS A 15 11.57 -6.52 -2.17
CA LYS A 15 10.28 -7.19 -2.28
C LYS A 15 9.66 -7.48 -0.90
N GLU A 16 10.44 -8.09 -0.01
CA GLU A 16 9.90 -8.52 1.28
C GLU A 16 9.50 -7.32 2.14
N GLY A 17 10.33 -6.28 2.15
CA GLY A 17 10.02 -5.06 2.87
C GLY A 17 8.80 -4.35 2.32
N ILE A 18 8.66 -4.30 0.99
CA ILE A 18 7.50 -3.69 0.36
C ILE A 18 6.22 -4.43 0.76
N VAL A 19 6.21 -5.76 0.60
CA VAL A 19 5.01 -6.54 0.93
C VAL A 19 4.64 -6.36 2.40
N ALA A 20 5.61 -6.53 3.30
CA ALA A 20 5.34 -6.46 4.74
C ALA A 20 4.86 -5.06 5.16
N ASN A 21 5.56 -4.02 4.72
CA ASN A 21 5.25 -2.66 5.15
C ASN A 21 3.89 -2.18 4.65
N PHE A 22 3.57 -2.47 3.40
CA PHE A 22 2.32 -1.96 2.83
C PHE A 22 1.10 -2.79 3.25
N THR A 23 1.25 -4.10 3.43
CA THR A 23 0.14 -4.89 3.97
C THR A 23 -0.13 -4.54 5.43
N ASN A 24 0.91 -4.36 6.23
CA ASN A 24 0.74 -3.93 7.61
C ASN A 24 0.11 -2.55 7.70
N PHE A 25 0.50 -1.64 6.80
CA PHE A 25 -0.09 -0.31 6.73
C PHE A 25 -1.61 -0.37 6.61
N VAL A 26 -2.09 -1.25 5.72
CA VAL A 26 -3.52 -1.44 5.51
C VAL A 26 -4.19 -2.03 6.76
N PHE A 27 -3.60 -3.07 7.33
CA PHE A 27 -4.18 -3.74 8.49
C PHE A 27 -4.23 -2.84 9.73
N GLU A 28 -3.20 -2.04 9.94
CA GLU A 28 -3.18 -1.11 11.06
C GLU A 28 -4.31 -0.09 10.98
N ARG A 29 -4.78 0.20 9.78
CA ARG A 29 -5.87 1.14 9.55
C ARG A 29 -7.21 0.46 9.37
N LYS A 30 -7.30 -0.83 9.74
CA LYS A 30 -8.54 -1.61 9.69
C LYS A 30 -9.07 -1.80 8.27
N GLY A 31 -8.16 -1.84 7.30
CA GLY A 31 -8.54 -2.08 5.91
C GLY A 31 -8.55 -3.55 5.57
N ASN A 32 -9.26 -3.87 4.50
CA ASN A 32 -9.27 -5.20 3.90
C ASN A 32 -8.51 -5.18 2.60
N LEU A 33 -7.68 -6.18 2.36
CA LEU A 33 -7.00 -6.35 1.08
C LEU A 33 -7.99 -6.97 0.09
N GLU A 34 -8.31 -6.24 -0.97
CA GLU A 34 -9.24 -6.70 -2.00
C GLU A 34 -8.52 -7.36 -3.16
N ARG A 35 -7.33 -6.85 -3.50
CA ARG A 35 -6.55 -7.35 -4.62
C ARG A 35 -5.08 -7.03 -4.42
N VAL A 36 -4.21 -7.97 -4.78
CA VAL A 36 -2.77 -7.74 -4.78
C VAL A 36 -2.20 -8.34 -6.06
N ASN A 37 -1.51 -7.51 -6.84
CA ASN A 37 -0.79 -7.96 -8.03
C ASN A 37 0.68 -7.61 -7.87
N GLN A 38 1.56 -8.52 -8.29
CA GLN A 38 3.00 -8.36 -8.16
C GLN A 38 3.65 -8.59 -9.51
N ASN A 39 4.63 -7.75 -9.85
CA ASN A 39 5.38 -7.83 -11.09
C ASN A 39 6.85 -7.54 -10.84
N VAL A 40 7.69 -8.01 -11.78
CA VAL A 40 9.08 -7.57 -11.84
C VAL A 40 9.21 -6.72 -13.10
N ILE A 41 9.66 -5.48 -12.94
CA ILE A 41 9.82 -4.54 -14.04
C ILE A 41 11.27 -4.05 -14.05
N LYS A 42 12.03 -4.45 -15.09
CA LYS A 42 13.43 -4.07 -15.24
C LYS A 42 14.26 -4.34 -14.00
N GLY A 43 14.05 -5.51 -13.38
CA GLY A 43 14.78 -5.89 -12.18
C GLY A 43 14.25 -5.28 -10.89
N LEU A 44 13.20 -4.48 -10.95
CA LEU A 44 12.56 -3.92 -9.77
C LEU A 44 11.26 -4.66 -9.46
N PHE A 45 10.99 -4.81 -8.17
CA PHE A 45 9.73 -5.38 -7.72
C PHE A 45 8.64 -4.30 -7.75
N GLY A 46 7.52 -4.62 -8.39
CA GLY A 46 6.35 -3.78 -8.40
C GLY A 46 5.16 -4.46 -7.77
N MET A 47 4.37 -3.70 -7.01
CA MET A 47 3.16 -4.21 -6.37
C MET A 47 2.02 -3.23 -6.56
N TYR A 48 0.86 -3.74 -6.98
CA TYR A 48 -0.39 -2.99 -6.95
C TYR A 48 -1.29 -3.64 -5.91
N LEU A 49 -1.83 -2.83 -5.04
CA LEU A 49 -2.65 -3.31 -3.94
C LEU A 49 -3.93 -2.48 -3.87
N GLU A 50 -5.07 -3.15 -3.79
CA GLU A 50 -6.35 -2.50 -3.53
C GLU A 50 -6.81 -2.84 -2.13
N ALA A 51 -7.18 -1.82 -1.38
CA ALA A 51 -7.68 -1.99 -0.03
C ALA A 51 -8.99 -1.25 0.14
N SER A 52 -9.91 -1.83 0.90
CA SER A 52 -11.18 -1.20 1.21
C SER A 52 -11.25 -0.86 2.69
N PHE A 53 -11.91 0.25 2.98
CA PHE A 53 -12.07 0.74 4.34
C PHE A 53 -13.52 1.09 4.57
N THR A 54 -14.08 0.61 5.67
CA THR A 54 -15.47 0.92 6.04
C THR A 54 -15.55 2.18 6.89
N LYS A 55 -14.44 2.57 7.52
CA LYS A 55 -14.36 3.79 8.29
C LYS A 55 -13.99 4.96 7.39
N LYS A 56 -14.38 6.16 7.81
CA LYS A 56 -14.00 7.36 7.10
C LYS A 56 -12.48 7.53 7.12
N ILE A 57 -11.91 7.78 5.95
CA ILE A 57 -10.47 7.94 5.77
C ILE A 57 -10.18 9.41 5.47
N ASP A 58 -9.25 9.99 6.21
CA ASP A 58 -8.68 11.29 5.87
C ASP A 58 -7.61 11.05 4.78
N ILE A 59 -7.97 11.34 3.54
CA ILE A 59 -7.14 11.05 2.38
C ILE A 59 -5.79 11.76 2.46
N ASN A 60 -5.77 13.00 2.93
CA ASN A 60 -4.53 13.75 3.02
C ASN A 60 -3.55 13.13 4.02
N ARG A 61 -4.06 12.72 5.16
CA ARG A 61 -3.24 12.07 6.18
C ARG A 61 -2.79 10.69 5.72
N PHE A 62 -3.68 9.94 5.08
CA PHE A 62 -3.37 8.62 4.53
C PHE A 62 -2.23 8.72 3.53
N ASP A 63 -2.33 9.66 2.60
CA ASP A 63 -1.31 9.87 1.57
C ASP A 63 0.03 10.28 2.19
N SER A 64 0.00 11.16 3.18
CA SER A 64 1.21 11.60 3.88
C SER A 64 1.90 10.43 4.57
N ASP A 65 1.13 9.61 5.28
CA ASP A 65 1.68 8.44 5.97
C ASP A 65 2.23 7.41 4.99
N LEU A 66 1.56 7.24 3.85
CA LEU A 66 1.98 6.32 2.81
C LEU A 66 3.32 6.74 2.20
N LYS A 67 3.51 8.04 1.98
CA LYS A 67 4.76 8.57 1.43
C LYS A 67 5.94 8.33 2.36
N LYS A 68 5.72 8.29 3.66
CA LYS A 68 6.77 7.95 4.62
C LYS A 68 7.24 6.51 4.42
N LEU A 69 6.33 5.59 4.13
CA LEU A 69 6.69 4.21 3.83
C LEU A 69 7.53 4.11 2.56
N GLN A 70 7.18 4.87 1.54
CA GLN A 70 7.93 4.87 0.28
C GLN A 70 9.36 5.35 0.49
N ILE A 71 9.56 6.37 1.29
CA ILE A 71 10.90 6.88 1.60
C ILE A 71 11.74 5.79 2.26
N ILE A 72 11.17 5.08 3.23
CA ILE A 72 11.84 3.98 3.92
C ILE A 72 12.17 2.85 2.94
N THR A 73 11.25 2.56 2.01
CA THR A 73 11.39 1.48 1.05
C THR A 73 12.52 1.75 0.05
N PHE A 74 12.68 2.98 -0.37
CA PHE A 74 13.68 3.35 -1.37
C PHE A 74 15.04 3.70 -0.79
N SER A 75 15.13 3.86 0.50
CA SER A 75 16.42 4.11 1.14
C SER A 75 17.22 2.82 1.31
#